data_6e43795791c7feca24819eb64a4822d5
#
_entry.id   6e43795791c7feca24819eb64a4822d5
#
_cell.length_a   1.000
_cell.length_b   1.000
_cell.length_c   1.000
_cell.angle_alpha   90.00
_cell.angle_beta   90.00
_cell.angle_gamma   90.00
#
_symmetry.space_group_name_H-M   'P 1'
#
loop_
_entity.id
_entity.type
_entity.pdbx_description
1 polymer ?
#
loop_
_entity_poly.entity_id
_entity_poly.type
_entity_poly.pdbx_seq_one_letter_code
_entity_poly.pdbx_strand_id
1 'polypeptide(L)'
;MKPSENPLGSEPISTLLRRFAVPSVIAMLVSALYNMVDQLFIGHSIGVLGNAATNVAFPLSMVCTSIGLLCGIGGAANFNLCMGRKDPEHAKSYVGNAISMLAILGVILCVAVQLFLRPMMLLFGATPDVIDYACTYTRITSIGFPFLIVTIGGSNLIRADGSLKFSMLCNLVGAIVNTILD
;
A
#
# COMPACT_ATOMS: atom_id res chain seq x y z
N MET A 1 -18.29 29.35 -3.15
CA MET A 1 -17.45 28.49 -3.99
C MET A 1 -18.25 28.03 -5.18
N LYS A 2 -17.82 28.28 -6.42
CA LYS A 2 -18.48 27.72 -7.62
C LYS A 2 -18.40 26.19 -7.52
N PRO A 3 -19.48 25.44 -7.84
CA PRO A 3 -19.39 23.99 -7.94
C PRO A 3 -18.31 23.68 -9.01
N SER A 4 -17.25 23.03 -8.60
CA SER A 4 -16.23 22.57 -9.54
C SER A 4 -16.93 21.58 -10.48
N GLU A 5 -17.11 21.96 -11.73
CA GLU A 5 -17.54 21.03 -12.77
C GLU A 5 -16.61 19.82 -12.68
N ASN A 6 -17.21 18.63 -12.48
CA ASN A 6 -16.45 17.40 -12.37
C ASN A 6 -15.70 17.19 -13.70
N PRO A 7 -14.36 17.31 -13.75
CA PRO A 7 -13.60 17.23 -15.00
C PRO A 7 -13.80 15.90 -15.73
N LEU A 8 -14.22 14.85 -15.01
CA LEU A 8 -14.53 13.55 -15.59
C LEU A 8 -15.74 13.55 -16.51
N GLY A 9 -16.63 14.54 -16.41
CA GLY A 9 -17.82 14.66 -17.26
C GLY A 9 -17.70 15.69 -18.40
N SER A 10 -16.70 16.57 -18.35
CA SER A 10 -16.59 17.72 -19.28
C SER A 10 -15.36 17.71 -20.17
N GLU A 11 -14.25 17.05 -19.77
CA GLU A 11 -13.00 17.04 -20.53
C GLU A 11 -12.94 15.88 -21.55
N PRO A 12 -12.24 16.03 -22.70
CA PRO A 12 -12.02 14.94 -23.68
C PRO A 12 -11.30 13.77 -23.03
N ILE A 13 -11.73 12.55 -23.36
CA ILE A 13 -11.18 11.28 -22.79
C ILE A 13 -9.66 11.19 -22.94
N SER A 14 -9.11 11.65 -24.08
CA SER A 14 -7.66 11.64 -24.32
C SER A 14 -6.88 12.52 -23.35
N THR A 15 -7.44 13.67 -22.96
CA THR A 15 -6.83 14.59 -21.98
C THR A 15 -6.89 14.02 -20.59
N LEU A 16 -8.03 13.44 -20.21
CA LEU A 16 -8.22 12.74 -18.93
C LEU A 16 -7.28 11.54 -18.84
N LEU A 17 -7.17 10.73 -19.89
CA LEU A 17 -6.29 9.58 -19.91
C LEU A 17 -4.83 9.98 -19.67
N ARG A 18 -4.32 10.99 -20.36
CA ARG A 18 -2.95 11.49 -20.14
C ARG A 18 -2.77 12.05 -18.74
N ARG A 19 -3.74 12.80 -18.24
CA ARG A 19 -3.70 13.42 -16.91
C ARG A 19 -3.65 12.40 -15.77
N PHE A 20 -4.25 11.21 -15.96
CA PHE A 20 -4.28 10.17 -14.97
C PHE A 20 -3.23 9.07 -15.21
N ALA A 21 -3.05 8.63 -16.46
CA ALA A 21 -2.14 7.55 -16.79
C ALA A 21 -0.67 7.95 -16.60
N VAL A 22 -0.26 9.12 -17.06
CA VAL A 22 1.15 9.54 -16.98
C VAL A 22 1.66 9.59 -15.53
N PRO A 23 0.98 10.29 -14.58
CA PRO A 23 1.41 10.27 -13.18
C PRO A 23 1.39 8.88 -12.54
N SER A 24 0.41 8.04 -12.91
CA SER A 24 0.33 6.68 -12.37
C SER A 24 1.47 5.79 -12.86
N VAL A 25 1.81 5.86 -14.15
CA VAL A 25 2.94 5.13 -14.73
C VAL A 25 4.26 5.59 -14.11
N ILE A 26 4.47 6.90 -13.97
CA ILE A 26 5.67 7.43 -13.31
C ILE A 26 5.77 6.93 -11.87
N ALA A 27 4.68 6.97 -11.10
CA ALA A 27 4.67 6.48 -9.73
C ALA A 27 4.99 4.98 -9.64
N MET A 28 4.47 4.16 -10.58
CA MET A 28 4.80 2.73 -10.67
C MET A 28 6.26 2.49 -11.02
N LEU A 29 6.83 3.25 -11.96
CA LEU A 29 8.24 3.15 -12.33
C LEU A 29 9.16 3.54 -11.16
N VAL A 30 8.86 4.64 -10.47
CA VAL A 30 9.60 5.07 -9.27
C VAL A 30 9.55 3.99 -8.19
N SER A 31 8.36 3.40 -7.93
CA SER A 31 8.22 2.31 -6.97
C SER A 31 9.00 1.06 -7.37
N ALA A 32 9.03 0.71 -8.66
CA ALA A 32 9.79 -0.43 -9.16
C ALA A 32 11.31 -0.20 -9.03
N LEU A 33 11.79 0.99 -9.40
CA LEU A 33 13.20 1.36 -9.26
C LEU A 33 13.64 1.33 -7.79
N TYR A 34 12.83 1.90 -6.90
CA TYR A 34 13.06 1.86 -5.47
C TYR A 34 13.20 0.40 -4.96
N ASN A 35 12.27 -0.48 -5.31
CA ASN A 35 12.37 -1.89 -4.91
C ASN A 35 13.65 -2.58 -5.44
N MET A 36 14.10 -2.22 -6.65
CA MET A 36 15.35 -2.75 -7.20
C MET A 36 16.57 -2.25 -6.42
N VAL A 37 16.59 -0.97 -6.06
CA VAL A 37 17.69 -0.36 -5.28
C VAL A 37 17.74 -0.99 -3.88
N ASP A 38 16.61 -1.13 -3.21
CA ASP A 38 16.52 -1.78 -1.90
C ASP A 38 17.08 -3.22 -1.93
N GLN A 39 16.70 -4.01 -2.93
CA GLN A 39 17.25 -5.38 -3.11
C GLN A 39 18.76 -5.39 -3.39
N LEU A 40 19.29 -4.39 -4.08
CA LEU A 40 20.74 -4.25 -4.30
C LEU A 40 21.47 -3.94 -3.00
N PHE A 41 20.96 -3.04 -2.16
CA PHE A 41 21.55 -2.71 -0.86
C PHE A 41 21.53 -3.91 0.08
N ILE A 42 20.42 -4.64 0.17
CA ILE A 42 20.32 -5.87 0.99
C ILE A 42 21.31 -6.92 0.49
N GLY A 43 21.38 -7.13 -0.83
CA GLY A 43 22.30 -8.08 -1.45
C GLY A 43 23.78 -7.74 -1.24
N HIS A 44 24.10 -6.44 -1.20
CA HIS A 44 25.47 -5.98 -0.96
C HIS A 44 25.87 -6.05 0.52
N SER A 45 24.92 -5.78 1.43
CA SER A 45 25.18 -5.72 2.88
C SER A 45 25.15 -7.09 3.57
N ILE A 46 24.19 -7.95 3.22
CA ILE A 46 23.94 -9.23 3.89
C ILE A 46 24.21 -10.42 2.94
N GLY A 47 24.30 -10.14 1.64
CA GLY A 47 24.52 -11.16 0.63
C GLY A 47 23.26 -11.92 0.22
N VAL A 48 23.46 -13.10 -0.37
CA VAL A 48 22.39 -13.94 -0.93
C VAL A 48 21.35 -14.37 0.12
N LEU A 49 21.78 -14.58 1.37
CA LEU A 49 20.89 -14.98 2.45
C LEU A 49 19.92 -13.85 2.85
N GLY A 50 20.35 -12.59 2.76
CA GLY A 50 19.48 -11.43 2.98
C GLY A 50 18.37 -11.34 1.93
N ASN A 51 18.71 -11.45 0.66
CA ASN A 51 17.72 -11.46 -0.43
C ASN A 51 16.80 -12.68 -0.35
N ALA A 52 17.30 -13.85 0.04
CA ALA A 52 16.47 -15.02 0.27
C ALA A 52 15.46 -14.79 1.41
N ALA A 53 15.89 -14.15 2.50
CA ALA A 53 15.03 -13.83 3.64
C ALA A 53 13.89 -12.87 3.27
N THR A 54 14.17 -11.81 2.49
CA THR A 54 13.13 -10.89 2.01
C THR A 54 12.14 -11.57 1.07
N ASN A 55 12.61 -12.47 0.20
CA ASN A 55 11.76 -13.25 -0.69
C ASN A 55 10.83 -14.20 0.08
N VAL A 56 11.31 -14.85 1.14
CA VAL A 56 10.47 -15.69 2.02
C VAL A 56 9.41 -14.85 2.75
N ALA A 57 9.72 -13.62 3.12
CA ALA A 57 8.78 -12.70 3.78
C ALA A 57 7.77 -12.06 2.80
N PHE A 58 8.03 -12.08 1.49
CA PHE A 58 7.22 -11.42 0.47
C PHE A 58 5.72 -11.76 0.49
N PRO A 59 5.29 -13.02 0.72
CA PRO A 59 3.87 -13.36 0.83
C PRO A 59 3.12 -12.54 1.88
N LEU A 60 3.76 -12.14 2.99
CA LEU A 60 3.14 -11.27 3.99
C LEU A 60 2.86 -9.87 3.45
N SER A 61 3.77 -9.32 2.66
CA SER A 61 3.56 -8.04 1.97
C SER A 61 2.40 -8.12 0.98
N MET A 62 2.21 -9.27 0.32
CA MET A 62 1.06 -9.51 -0.56
C MET A 62 -0.25 -9.54 0.23
N VAL A 63 -0.26 -10.17 1.41
CA VAL A 63 -1.44 -10.16 2.30
C VAL A 63 -1.76 -8.72 2.75
N CYS A 64 -0.76 -7.93 3.16
CA CYS A 64 -0.95 -6.52 3.50
C CYS A 64 -1.58 -5.74 2.34
N THR A 65 -1.03 -5.91 1.14
CA THR A 65 -1.54 -5.25 -0.08
C THR A 65 -2.98 -5.67 -0.37
N SER A 66 -3.29 -6.97 -0.26
CA SER A 66 -4.63 -7.50 -0.51
C SER A 66 -5.66 -6.93 0.46
N ILE A 67 -5.34 -6.84 1.75
CA ILE A 67 -6.21 -6.22 2.77
C ILE A 67 -6.40 -4.73 2.46
N GLY A 68 -5.31 -4.02 2.15
CA GLY A 68 -5.34 -2.60 1.80
C GLY A 68 -6.22 -2.32 0.59
N LEU A 69 -6.10 -3.13 -0.48
CA LEU A 69 -6.92 -3.00 -1.68
C LEU A 69 -8.38 -3.38 -1.42
N LEU A 70 -8.64 -4.47 -0.70
CA LEU A 70 -10.00 -4.92 -0.41
C LEU A 70 -10.80 -3.83 0.32
N CYS A 71 -10.28 -3.33 1.44
CA CYS A 71 -10.97 -2.30 2.22
C CYS A 71 -10.92 -0.93 1.55
N GLY A 72 -9.78 -0.58 0.92
CA GLY A 72 -9.59 0.71 0.26
C GLY A 72 -10.47 0.88 -0.97
N ILE A 73 -10.45 -0.09 -1.89
CA ILE A 73 -11.29 -0.05 -3.11
C ILE A 73 -12.76 -0.24 -2.75
N GLY A 74 -13.08 -1.15 -1.81
CA GLY A 74 -14.45 -1.34 -1.35
C GLY A 74 -15.05 -0.08 -0.73
N GLY A 75 -14.30 0.60 0.14
CA GLY A 75 -14.68 1.89 0.72
C GLY A 75 -14.82 2.99 -0.35
N ALA A 76 -13.85 3.08 -1.27
CA ALA A 76 -13.85 4.04 -2.37
C ALA A 76 -15.06 3.88 -3.31
N ALA A 77 -15.42 2.63 -3.65
CA ALA A 77 -16.57 2.34 -4.50
C ALA A 77 -17.89 2.79 -3.85
N ASN A 78 -18.09 2.45 -2.57
CA ASN A 78 -19.27 2.86 -1.83
C ASN A 78 -19.33 4.39 -1.62
N PHE A 79 -18.18 5.02 -1.34
CA PHE A 79 -18.07 6.48 -1.29
C PHE A 79 -18.57 7.14 -2.58
N ASN A 80 -18.06 6.69 -3.73
CA ASN A 80 -18.44 7.23 -5.04
C ASN A 80 -19.93 7.00 -5.35
N LEU A 81 -20.49 5.83 -4.98
CA LEU A 81 -21.91 5.54 -5.13
C LEU A 81 -22.79 6.50 -4.30
N CYS A 82 -22.42 6.75 -3.05
CA CYS A 82 -23.13 7.68 -2.18
C CYS A 82 -23.03 9.12 -2.69
N MET A 83 -21.85 9.54 -3.16
CA MET A 83 -21.67 10.87 -3.75
C MET A 83 -22.51 11.04 -5.03
N GLY A 84 -22.60 10.00 -5.87
CA GLY A 84 -23.47 9.99 -7.04
C GLY A 84 -24.98 10.10 -6.68
N ARG A 85 -25.38 9.53 -5.52
CA ARG A 85 -26.74 9.64 -4.96
C ARG A 85 -26.99 10.94 -4.23
N LYS A 86 -26.02 11.84 -4.13
CA LYS A 86 -26.05 13.09 -3.35
C LYS A 86 -26.30 12.86 -1.84
N ASP A 87 -25.71 11.80 -1.31
CA ASP A 87 -25.79 11.40 0.10
C ASP A 87 -24.41 11.48 0.76
N PRO A 88 -23.95 12.68 1.15
CA PRO A 88 -22.63 12.89 1.71
C PRO A 88 -22.46 12.31 3.12
N GLU A 89 -23.54 12.12 3.88
CA GLU A 89 -23.49 11.58 5.24
C GLU A 89 -23.08 10.11 5.22
N HIS A 90 -23.74 9.30 4.39
CA HIS A 90 -23.35 7.90 4.21
C HIS A 90 -21.99 7.77 3.54
N ALA A 91 -21.64 8.66 2.62
CA ALA A 91 -20.30 8.68 2.01
C ALA A 91 -19.18 8.81 3.06
N LYS A 92 -19.30 9.76 4.00
CA LYS A 92 -18.33 9.93 5.10
C LYS A 92 -18.27 8.68 6.00
N SER A 93 -19.42 8.07 6.29
CA SER A 93 -19.51 6.87 7.12
C SER A 93 -18.75 5.69 6.46
N TYR A 94 -18.87 5.49 5.15
CA TYR A 94 -18.12 4.45 4.44
C TYR A 94 -16.61 4.66 4.47
N VAL A 95 -16.15 5.91 4.33
CA VAL A 95 -14.71 6.23 4.45
C VAL A 95 -14.22 5.98 5.87
N GLY A 96 -14.95 6.41 6.88
CA GLY A 96 -14.61 6.19 8.29
C GLY A 96 -14.53 4.71 8.64
N ASN A 97 -15.51 3.92 8.19
CA ASN A 97 -15.50 2.47 8.39
C ASN A 97 -14.36 1.78 7.66
N ALA A 98 -14.06 2.17 6.42
CA ALA A 98 -12.94 1.62 5.67
C ALA A 98 -11.60 1.87 6.37
N ILE A 99 -11.35 3.11 6.85
CA ILE A 99 -10.13 3.45 7.59
C ILE A 99 -10.04 2.66 8.90
N SER A 100 -11.14 2.55 9.64
CA SER A 100 -11.18 1.76 10.88
C SER A 100 -10.89 0.28 10.63
N MET A 101 -11.46 -0.31 9.57
CA MET A 101 -11.18 -1.69 9.16
C MET A 101 -9.73 -1.88 8.77
N LEU A 102 -9.14 -0.96 8.00
CA LEU A 102 -7.72 -1.01 7.62
C LEU A 102 -6.82 -1.01 8.85
N ALA A 103 -7.09 -0.14 9.82
CA ALA A 103 -6.31 -0.06 11.06
C ALA A 103 -6.46 -1.34 11.91
N ILE A 104 -7.68 -1.82 12.13
CA ILE A 104 -7.96 -3.01 12.94
C ILE A 104 -7.33 -4.25 12.29
N LEU A 105 -7.54 -4.48 11.00
CA LEU A 105 -6.97 -5.63 10.28
C LEU A 105 -5.45 -5.56 10.24
N GLY A 106 -4.88 -4.36 10.11
CA GLY A 106 -3.45 -4.15 10.17
C GLY A 106 -2.84 -4.54 11.51
N VAL A 107 -3.48 -4.14 12.61
CA VAL A 107 -3.05 -4.52 13.97
C VAL A 107 -3.22 -6.02 14.21
N ILE A 108 -4.34 -6.60 13.79
CA ILE A 108 -4.58 -8.05 13.91
C ILE A 108 -3.49 -8.83 13.15
N LEU A 109 -3.18 -8.42 11.91
CA LEU A 109 -2.14 -9.08 11.11
C LEU A 109 -0.77 -8.93 11.76
N CYS A 110 -0.42 -7.74 12.27
CA CYS A 110 0.83 -7.51 12.98
C CYS A 110 0.96 -8.46 14.18
N VAL A 111 -0.05 -8.55 15.04
CA VAL A 111 -0.08 -9.42 16.21
C VAL A 111 0.02 -10.89 15.80
N ALA A 112 -0.75 -11.31 14.79
CA ALA A 112 -0.73 -12.68 14.28
C ALA A 112 0.67 -13.08 13.77
N VAL A 113 1.31 -12.20 13.00
CA VAL A 113 2.67 -12.44 12.51
C VAL A 113 3.67 -12.52 13.65
N GLN A 114 3.60 -11.65 14.65
CA GLN A 114 4.50 -11.69 15.81
C GLN A 114 4.36 -12.99 16.62
N LEU A 115 3.14 -13.49 16.77
CA LEU A 115 2.87 -14.72 17.52
C LEU A 115 3.28 -15.99 16.75
N PHE A 116 3.03 -16.02 15.45
CA PHE A 116 3.24 -17.21 14.62
C PHE A 116 4.40 -17.06 13.63
N LEU A 117 5.38 -16.21 13.94
CA LEU A 117 6.45 -15.81 13.02
C LEU A 117 7.21 -17.01 12.44
N ARG A 118 7.77 -17.87 13.31
CA ARG A 118 8.61 -19.00 12.88
C ARG A 118 7.83 -20.05 12.07
N PRO A 119 6.64 -20.52 12.51
CA PRO A 119 5.84 -21.44 11.70
C PRO A 119 5.42 -20.83 10.34
N MET A 120 5.14 -19.53 10.26
CA MET A 120 4.80 -18.89 9.00
C MET A 120 5.99 -18.84 8.04
N MET A 121 7.20 -18.53 8.53
CA MET A 121 8.40 -18.55 7.69
C MET A 121 8.72 -19.95 7.15
N LEU A 122 8.54 -20.98 7.97
CA LEU A 122 8.69 -22.37 7.51
C LEU A 122 7.64 -22.74 6.46
N LEU A 123 6.40 -22.32 6.64
CA LEU A 123 5.32 -22.55 5.66
C LEU A 123 5.63 -21.87 4.31
N PHE A 124 6.28 -20.71 4.33
CA PHE A 124 6.68 -19.98 3.14
C PHE A 124 7.98 -20.51 2.52
N GLY A 125 8.56 -21.56 3.06
CA GLY A 125 9.70 -22.26 2.46
C GLY A 125 11.06 -21.77 2.95
N ALA A 126 11.15 -21.18 4.15
CA ALA A 126 12.44 -20.83 4.74
C ALA A 126 13.30 -22.08 4.98
N THR A 127 14.51 -22.08 4.45
CA THR A 127 15.52 -23.10 4.73
C THR A 127 16.17 -22.88 6.09
N PRO A 128 16.83 -23.89 6.70
CA PRO A 128 17.53 -23.74 7.97
C PRO A 128 18.52 -22.57 8.00
N ASP A 129 19.17 -22.27 6.88
CA ASP A 129 20.17 -21.20 6.77
C ASP A 129 19.54 -19.80 6.66
N VAL A 130 18.29 -19.71 6.20
CA VAL A 130 17.59 -18.45 5.93
C VAL A 130 16.60 -18.07 7.02
N ILE A 131 16.10 -19.05 7.80
CA ILE A 131 14.98 -18.85 8.72
C ILE A 131 15.23 -17.78 9.77
N ASP A 132 16.44 -17.70 10.33
CA ASP A 132 16.74 -16.74 11.39
C ASP A 132 16.83 -15.31 10.83
N TYR A 133 17.36 -15.13 9.61
CA TYR A 133 17.33 -13.87 8.89
C TYR A 133 15.91 -13.46 8.53
N ALA A 134 15.09 -14.38 8.01
CA ALA A 134 13.70 -14.14 7.67
C ALA A 134 12.86 -13.76 8.90
N CYS A 135 13.06 -14.45 10.03
CA CYS A 135 12.38 -14.12 11.28
C CYS A 135 12.80 -12.75 11.81
N THR A 136 14.08 -12.42 11.78
CA THR A 136 14.57 -11.12 12.25
C THR A 136 14.01 -9.99 11.40
N TYR A 137 14.12 -10.11 10.08
CA TYR A 137 13.56 -9.15 9.12
C TYR A 137 12.05 -8.96 9.30
N THR A 138 11.29 -10.07 9.32
CA THR A 138 9.84 -10.00 9.41
C THR A 138 9.36 -9.50 10.77
N ARG A 139 10.07 -9.78 11.86
CA ARG A 139 9.76 -9.25 13.18
C ARG A 139 9.78 -7.73 13.20
N ILE A 140 10.77 -7.13 12.55
CA ILE A 140 10.91 -5.68 12.49
C ILE A 140 9.88 -5.09 11.53
N THR A 141 9.78 -5.62 10.32
CA THR A 141 8.90 -5.08 9.27
C THR A 141 7.43 -5.23 9.59
N SER A 142 7.03 -6.29 10.31
CA SER A 142 5.62 -6.50 10.69
C SER A 142 5.06 -5.40 11.59
N ILE A 143 5.89 -4.68 12.35
CA ILE A 143 5.46 -3.50 13.12
C ILE A 143 4.95 -2.40 12.19
N GLY A 144 5.48 -2.35 10.97
CA GLY A 144 5.05 -1.42 9.92
C GLY A 144 3.75 -1.82 9.19
N PHE A 145 3.27 -3.04 9.32
CA PHE A 145 2.10 -3.55 8.56
C PHE A 145 0.83 -2.73 8.75
N PRO A 146 0.43 -2.28 9.97
CA PRO A 146 -0.74 -1.42 10.14
C PRO A 146 -0.63 -0.14 9.32
N PHE A 147 0.54 0.48 9.31
CA PHE A 147 0.79 1.72 8.56
C PHE A 147 0.78 1.45 7.05
N LEU A 148 1.39 0.37 6.60
CA LEU A 148 1.40 -0.04 5.19
C LEU A 148 -0.02 -0.27 4.66
N ILE A 149 -0.84 -1.03 5.39
CA ILE A 149 -2.22 -1.33 5.03
C ILE A 149 -3.07 -0.06 4.95
N VAL A 150 -2.94 0.83 5.95
CA VAL A 150 -3.66 2.12 5.96
C VAL A 150 -3.19 3.02 4.81
N THR A 151 -1.91 3.03 4.49
CA THR A 151 -1.36 3.81 3.38
C THR A 151 -1.90 3.33 2.03
N ILE A 152 -1.91 2.02 1.78
CA ILE A 152 -2.43 1.43 0.54
C ILE A 152 -3.92 1.70 0.40
N GLY A 153 -4.71 1.42 1.43
CA GLY A 153 -6.16 1.63 1.42
C GLY A 153 -6.53 3.11 1.37
N GLY A 154 -5.88 3.94 2.18
CA GLY A 154 -6.08 5.38 2.23
C GLY A 154 -5.77 6.07 0.90
N SER A 155 -4.72 5.65 0.19
CA SER A 155 -4.41 6.15 -1.16
C SER A 155 -5.56 5.93 -2.14
N ASN A 156 -6.27 4.82 -2.06
CA ASN A 156 -7.44 4.54 -2.90
C ASN A 156 -8.64 5.43 -2.53
N LEU A 157 -8.87 5.67 -1.23
CA LEU A 157 -9.93 6.58 -0.75
C LEU A 157 -9.66 8.03 -1.19
N ILE A 158 -8.41 8.50 -1.09
CA ILE A 158 -8.00 9.84 -1.55
C ILE A 158 -8.19 9.99 -3.06
N ARG A 159 -7.90 8.94 -3.84
CA ARG A 159 -8.14 8.95 -5.29
C ARG A 159 -9.63 9.01 -5.62
N ALA A 160 -10.48 8.34 -4.85
CA ALA A 160 -11.93 8.36 -5.02
C ALA A 160 -12.53 9.75 -4.77
N ASP A 161 -11.95 10.53 -3.85
CA ASP A 161 -12.30 11.95 -3.62
C ASP A 161 -11.82 12.91 -4.73
N GLY A 162 -11.20 12.39 -5.79
CA GLY A 162 -10.69 13.20 -6.91
C GLY A 162 -9.30 13.80 -6.69
N SER A 163 -8.68 13.59 -5.54
CA SER A 163 -7.38 14.17 -5.15
C SER A 163 -6.17 13.33 -5.60
N LEU A 164 -6.14 12.93 -6.90
CA LEU A 164 -5.06 12.08 -7.43
C LEU A 164 -3.66 12.65 -7.24
N LYS A 165 -3.51 13.97 -7.42
CA LYS A 165 -2.21 14.64 -7.26
C LYS A 165 -1.70 14.50 -5.82
N PHE A 166 -2.59 14.57 -4.84
CA PHE A 166 -2.23 14.43 -3.44
C PHE A 166 -1.81 12.99 -3.11
N SER A 167 -2.57 11.98 -3.58
CA SER A 167 -2.19 10.57 -3.44
C SER A 167 -0.82 10.27 -4.07
N MET A 168 -0.55 10.82 -5.26
CA MET A 168 0.74 10.67 -5.93
C MET A 168 1.86 11.34 -5.13
N LEU A 169 1.63 12.54 -4.60
CA LEU A 169 2.62 13.26 -3.79
C LEU A 169 2.97 12.49 -2.52
N CYS A 170 1.99 11.91 -1.82
CA CYS A 170 2.22 11.08 -0.65
C CYS A 170 3.11 9.87 -0.98
N ASN A 171 2.84 9.18 -2.08
CA ASN A 171 3.65 8.05 -2.52
C ASN A 171 5.07 8.47 -2.91
N LEU A 172 5.23 9.60 -3.59
CA LEU A 172 6.54 10.11 -3.99
C LEU A 172 7.39 10.53 -2.78
N VAL A 173 6.79 11.23 -1.81
CA VAL A 173 7.47 11.59 -0.56
C VAL A 173 7.91 10.35 0.19
N GLY A 174 7.04 9.33 0.28
CA GLY A 174 7.39 8.04 0.89
C GLY A 174 8.60 7.38 0.22
N ALA A 175 8.62 7.34 -1.11
CA ALA A 175 9.74 6.77 -1.88
C ALA A 175 11.05 7.56 -1.69
N ILE A 176 10.99 8.89 -1.69
CA ILE A 176 12.17 9.75 -1.48
C ILE A 176 12.72 9.55 -0.06
N VAL A 177 11.86 9.58 0.96
CA VAL A 177 12.29 9.40 2.36
C VAL A 177 12.94 8.04 2.54
N ASN A 178 12.36 6.99 1.95
CA ASN A 178 12.92 5.66 2.02
C ASN A 178 14.31 5.59 1.37
N THR A 179 14.46 6.11 0.13
CA THR A 179 15.77 6.15 -0.57
C THR A 179 16.84 6.95 0.17
N ILE A 180 16.45 7.93 1.01
CA ILE A 180 17.41 8.72 1.83
C ILE A 180 17.81 7.94 3.09
N LEU A 181 16.91 7.10 3.62
CA LEU A 181 17.14 6.34 4.86
C LEU A 181 17.92 5.03 4.62
N ASP A 182 17.86 4.48 3.41
CA ASP A 182 18.62 3.31 2.95
C ASP A 182 20.09 3.66 2.65
#